data_19bb7855ac910d55ebc94bf9d7dfa143
#
_entry.id   19bb7855ac910d55ebc94bf9d7dfa143
#
_cell.length_a   1.000
_cell.length_b   1.000
_cell.length_c   1.000
_cell.angle_alpha   90.00
_cell.angle_beta   90.00
_cell.angle_gamma   90.00
#
_symmetry.space_group_name_H-M   'P 1'
#
loop_
_entity.id
_entity.type
_entity.pdbx_description
1 polymer ?
#
loop_
_entity_poly.entity_id
_entity_poly.type
_entity_poly.pdbx_seq_one_letter_code
_entity_poly.pdbx_strand_id
1 'polypeptide(L)'
;MIKNKRNLFFCSIFYLFSVDSDAEKNLESLMSVLYSQTSGEIKATFVQTYNTATELLDKAINDEDWDAVLESEGKRNRTPAIILDVDETVLDNTPFNARSIMNQTSYPEGWDIWIYEEKATLIPGVKDFLLSAQKRGVKIFYVTNRRTVYEEATKNNIKKLGLPFDDDVDVLLTRGENGWGSSKASRRSYVSENHRVIMMFGDNLNDFFDLPDKADYVSRKESVLEYENMWGNKWFMLAN
;
A
#
# COMPACT_ATOMS: atom_id res chain seq x y z
N MET A 1 75.47 -20.18 -4.40
CA MET A 1 74.15 -20.80 -4.72
C MET A 1 73.18 -20.48 -3.57
N ILE A 2 72.45 -19.44 -3.81
CA ILE A 2 71.47 -18.94 -2.80
C ILE A 2 70.10 -19.30 -3.35
N LYS A 3 69.38 -20.23 -2.70
CA LYS A 3 67.99 -20.57 -3.03
C LYS A 3 67.05 -19.74 -2.22
N ASN A 4 66.23 -18.99 -2.93
CA ASN A 4 65.06 -18.23 -2.49
C ASN A 4 64.09 -19.05 -1.62
N LYS A 5 63.80 -18.54 -0.44
CA LYS A 5 62.56 -18.83 0.33
C LYS A 5 61.75 -17.55 0.38
N ARG A 6 60.87 -17.39 -0.60
CA ARG A 6 59.76 -16.46 -0.55
C ARG A 6 58.56 -17.22 -1.10
N ASN A 7 57.64 -17.62 -0.23
CA ASN A 7 56.23 -17.88 -0.50
C ASN A 7 55.65 -18.64 0.71
N LEU A 8 55.20 -17.92 1.70
CA LEU A 8 54.23 -18.41 2.69
C LEU A 8 53.79 -17.22 3.56
N PHE A 9 53.00 -16.31 2.98
CA PHE A 9 52.22 -15.34 3.75
C PHE A 9 51.17 -14.65 2.86
N PHE A 10 50.27 -15.43 2.28
CA PHE A 10 49.08 -14.86 1.58
C PHE A 10 47.93 -15.88 1.58
N CYS A 11 47.53 -16.33 2.75
CA CYS A 11 46.34 -17.18 2.83
C CYS A 11 45.69 -17.12 4.21
N SER A 12 45.46 -15.93 4.77
CA SER A 12 44.76 -15.82 6.04
C SER A 12 44.01 -14.50 6.26
N ILE A 13 43.64 -13.79 5.19
CA ILE A 13 42.84 -12.53 5.32
C ILE A 13 41.47 -12.59 4.58
N PHE A 14 41.04 -13.75 4.11
CA PHE A 14 39.77 -13.90 3.41
C PHE A 14 38.66 -14.59 4.23
N TYR A 15 38.79 -14.67 5.53
CA TYR A 15 37.79 -15.35 6.38
C TYR A 15 37.10 -14.44 7.39
N LEU A 16 37.01 -13.11 7.14
CA LEU A 16 36.40 -12.17 8.08
C LEU A 16 35.28 -11.29 7.50
N PHE A 17 34.75 -11.63 6.31
CA PHE A 17 33.56 -10.94 5.77
C PHE A 17 32.61 -11.93 5.09
N SER A 18 32.26 -13.02 5.76
CA SER A 18 30.93 -13.58 5.57
C SER A 18 30.01 -12.89 6.59
N VAL A 19 29.64 -11.65 6.34
CA VAL A 19 28.46 -11.08 6.96
C VAL A 19 27.30 -11.94 6.46
N ASP A 20 26.55 -12.54 7.37
CA ASP A 20 25.37 -13.32 7.03
C ASP A 20 24.47 -12.49 6.11
N SER A 21 24.17 -12.98 4.91
CA SER A 21 23.35 -12.28 3.94
C SER A 21 21.95 -11.91 4.48
N ASP A 22 21.51 -12.59 5.53
CA ASP A 22 20.25 -12.31 6.21
C ASP A 22 20.35 -11.13 7.21
N ALA A 23 21.52 -10.93 7.81
CA ALA A 23 21.77 -9.75 8.65
C ALA A 23 21.86 -8.46 7.83
N GLU A 24 22.39 -8.51 6.59
CA GLU A 24 22.41 -7.36 5.67
C GLU A 24 21.01 -6.97 5.22
N LYS A 25 20.15 -7.92 4.85
CA LYS A 25 18.76 -7.66 4.44
C LYS A 25 17.93 -6.98 5.54
N ASN A 26 18.15 -7.36 6.81
CA ASN A 26 17.47 -6.73 7.93
C ASN A 26 17.94 -5.29 8.19
N LEU A 27 19.22 -4.97 7.89
CA LEU A 27 19.74 -3.61 8.00
C LEU A 27 19.20 -2.66 6.92
N GLU A 28 18.96 -3.14 5.71
CA GLU A 28 18.36 -2.33 4.63
C GLU A 28 16.95 -1.86 5.02
N SER A 29 16.13 -2.73 5.61
CA SER A 29 14.79 -2.39 6.06
C SER A 29 14.76 -1.50 7.32
N LEU A 30 15.81 -1.53 8.14
CA LEU A 30 15.85 -0.81 9.40
C LEU A 30 15.67 0.70 9.23
N MET A 31 16.33 1.31 8.26
CA MET A 31 16.27 2.77 8.05
C MET A 31 14.89 3.20 7.59
N SER A 32 14.24 2.44 6.70
CA SER A 32 12.88 2.75 6.25
C SER A 32 11.86 2.59 7.38
N VAL A 33 11.94 1.52 8.15
CA VAL A 33 11.05 1.28 9.30
C VAL A 33 11.24 2.35 10.37
N LEU A 34 12.50 2.70 10.70
CA LEU A 34 12.79 3.75 11.67
C LEU A 34 12.23 5.10 11.19
N TYR A 35 12.42 5.45 9.92
CA TYR A 35 11.85 6.66 9.33
C TYR A 35 10.32 6.66 9.42
N SER A 36 9.67 5.58 9.01
CA SER A 36 8.21 5.48 9.03
C SER A 36 7.61 5.59 10.44
N GLN A 37 8.30 5.03 11.46
CA GLN A 37 7.81 5.06 12.83
C GLN A 37 8.10 6.38 13.56
N THR A 38 9.21 7.06 13.26
CA THR A 38 9.71 8.15 14.09
C THR A 38 9.69 9.52 13.41
N SER A 39 9.66 9.59 12.07
CA SER A 39 9.71 10.85 11.35
C SER A 39 8.37 11.60 11.42
N GLY A 40 8.44 12.88 11.81
CA GLY A 40 7.31 13.80 11.70
C GLY A 40 6.99 14.13 10.25
N GLU A 41 7.99 14.10 9.37
CA GLU A 41 7.89 14.44 7.95
C GLU A 41 7.00 13.45 7.20
N ILE A 42 7.18 12.14 7.42
CA ILE A 42 6.30 11.15 6.77
C ILE A 42 4.86 11.26 7.26
N LYS A 43 4.64 11.53 8.56
CA LYS A 43 3.30 11.78 9.08
C LYS A 43 2.67 13.04 8.47
N ALA A 44 3.46 14.07 8.25
CA ALA A 44 3.00 15.29 7.58
C ALA A 44 2.60 15.03 6.12
N THR A 45 3.34 14.18 5.38
CA THR A 45 2.98 13.81 4.00
C THR A 45 1.68 13.02 3.95
N PHE A 46 1.43 12.10 4.87
CA PHE A 46 0.15 11.38 4.96
C PHE A 46 -1.02 12.32 5.22
N VAL A 47 -0.89 13.20 6.22
CA VAL A 47 -1.93 14.21 6.53
C VAL A 47 -2.17 15.13 5.33
N GLN A 48 -1.10 15.59 4.67
CA GLN A 48 -1.21 16.43 3.47
C GLN A 48 -1.97 15.71 2.35
N THR A 49 -1.68 14.42 2.11
CA THR A 49 -2.34 13.61 1.09
C THR A 49 -3.85 13.53 1.33
N TYR A 50 -4.28 13.19 2.55
CA TYR A 50 -5.70 13.09 2.88
C TYR A 50 -6.41 14.44 2.95
N ASN A 51 -5.73 15.50 3.39
CA ASN A 51 -6.29 16.84 3.37
C ASN A 51 -6.53 17.33 1.93
N THR A 52 -5.55 17.15 1.03
CA THR A 52 -5.71 17.49 -0.39
C THR A 52 -6.88 16.73 -1.02
N ALA A 53 -7.02 15.44 -0.73
CA ALA A 53 -8.16 14.66 -1.20
C ALA A 53 -9.49 15.17 -0.63
N THR A 54 -9.51 15.59 0.64
CA THR A 54 -10.72 16.14 1.29
C THR A 54 -11.17 17.43 0.60
N GLU A 55 -10.25 18.31 0.24
CA GLU A 55 -10.55 19.57 -0.46
C GLU A 55 -11.13 19.32 -1.87
N LEU A 56 -10.77 18.21 -2.51
CA LEU A 56 -11.23 17.86 -3.84
C LEU A 56 -12.57 17.08 -3.87
N LEU A 57 -13.06 16.61 -2.71
CA LEU A 57 -14.25 15.74 -2.64
C LEU A 57 -15.47 16.34 -3.32
N ASP A 58 -15.83 17.58 -3.01
CA ASP A 58 -17.04 18.21 -3.55
C ASP A 58 -16.92 18.42 -5.08
N LYS A 59 -15.74 18.77 -5.57
CA LYS A 59 -15.47 18.85 -7.01
C LYS A 59 -15.59 17.48 -7.67
N ALA A 60 -14.95 16.46 -7.13
CA ALA A 60 -14.96 15.10 -7.68
C ALA A 60 -16.37 14.47 -7.66
N ILE A 61 -17.19 14.78 -6.67
CA ILE A 61 -18.57 14.31 -6.57
C ILE A 61 -19.45 14.96 -7.64
N ASN A 62 -19.33 16.28 -7.80
CA ASN A 62 -20.23 17.07 -8.68
C ASN A 62 -19.85 17.02 -10.17
N ASP A 63 -18.63 16.66 -10.50
CA ASP A 63 -18.18 16.49 -11.89
C ASP A 63 -18.48 15.06 -12.37
N GLU A 64 -19.50 14.90 -13.18
CA GLU A 64 -19.94 13.60 -13.72
C GLU A 64 -18.90 12.93 -14.63
N ASP A 65 -17.97 13.69 -15.18
CA ASP A 65 -16.87 13.19 -16.02
C ASP A 65 -15.61 12.86 -15.18
N TRP A 66 -15.67 13.07 -13.87
CA TRP A 66 -14.57 12.74 -12.97
C TRP A 66 -14.56 11.23 -12.68
N ASP A 67 -13.60 10.51 -13.25
CA ASP A 67 -13.37 9.09 -13.03
C ASP A 67 -11.89 8.84 -12.79
N ALA A 68 -11.57 8.03 -11.79
CA ALA A 68 -10.20 7.71 -11.38
C ALA A 68 -9.73 6.35 -11.95
N VAL A 69 -10.62 5.53 -12.48
CA VAL A 69 -10.28 4.19 -13.00
C VAL A 69 -10.06 4.25 -14.50
N LEU A 70 -8.89 3.78 -14.96
CA LEU A 70 -8.54 3.76 -16.39
C LEU A 70 -9.40 2.77 -17.18
N GLU A 71 -9.82 1.69 -16.55
CA GLU A 71 -10.62 0.62 -17.15
C GLU A 71 -12.12 0.98 -17.24
N SER A 72 -12.52 2.17 -16.80
CA SER A 72 -13.94 2.54 -16.84
C SER A 72 -14.33 3.16 -18.19
N GLU A 73 -15.47 2.74 -18.73
CA GLU A 73 -16.07 3.33 -19.92
C GLU A 73 -17.11 4.38 -19.52
N GLY A 74 -16.69 5.52 -19.00
CA GLY A 74 -17.50 6.72 -18.78
C GLY A 74 -18.87 6.46 -18.16
N LYS A 75 -18.92 6.11 -16.87
CA LYS A 75 -20.17 5.70 -16.19
C LYS A 75 -20.79 6.86 -15.41
N ARG A 76 -21.21 7.88 -16.15
CA ARG A 76 -21.99 9.02 -15.62
C ARG A 76 -23.20 8.54 -14.81
N ASN A 77 -23.64 9.31 -13.86
CA ASN A 77 -24.85 9.04 -13.02
C ASN A 77 -24.77 7.81 -12.09
N ARG A 78 -23.56 7.31 -11.79
CA ARG A 78 -23.39 6.28 -10.75
C ARG A 78 -23.02 6.90 -9.41
N THR A 79 -23.39 6.20 -8.34
CA THR A 79 -22.98 6.58 -6.99
C THR A 79 -21.46 6.73 -6.93
N PRO A 80 -20.93 7.86 -6.43
CA PRO A 80 -19.50 8.05 -6.30
C PRO A 80 -18.91 7.07 -5.29
N ALA A 81 -17.72 6.55 -5.60
CA ALA A 81 -16.97 5.64 -4.74
C ALA A 81 -15.49 6.01 -4.68
N ILE A 82 -14.84 5.57 -3.62
CA ILE A 82 -13.40 5.67 -3.41
C ILE A 82 -12.85 4.26 -3.26
N ILE A 83 -11.71 3.99 -3.88
CA ILE A 83 -10.93 2.76 -3.68
C ILE A 83 -9.68 3.09 -2.88
N LEU A 84 -9.43 2.32 -1.81
CA LEU A 84 -8.19 2.39 -1.05
C LEU A 84 -7.54 1.00 -0.97
N ASP A 85 -6.22 0.94 -1.10
CA ASP A 85 -5.48 -0.18 -0.55
C ASP A 85 -5.59 -0.19 0.97
N VAL A 86 -5.19 -1.29 1.61
CA VAL A 86 -5.28 -1.44 3.08
C VAL A 86 -3.93 -1.23 3.74
N ASP A 87 -2.92 -1.99 3.31
CA ASP A 87 -1.62 -2.03 3.97
C ASP A 87 -0.79 -0.79 3.59
N GLU A 88 -0.23 -0.09 4.58
CA GLU A 88 0.51 1.16 4.42
C GLU A 88 -0.27 2.31 3.73
N THR A 89 -1.57 2.08 3.53
CA THR A 89 -2.51 3.09 3.01
C THR A 89 -3.55 3.46 4.05
N VAL A 90 -4.28 2.49 4.58
CA VAL A 90 -5.28 2.67 5.65
C VAL A 90 -4.71 2.24 7.00
N LEU A 91 -4.03 1.09 7.02
CA LEU A 91 -3.45 0.47 8.20
C LEU A 91 -1.92 0.57 8.19
N ASP A 92 -1.36 0.97 9.31
CA ASP A 92 0.08 1.04 9.57
C ASP A 92 0.59 -0.31 10.07
N ASN A 93 1.37 -1.00 9.23
CA ASN A 93 2.02 -2.27 9.59
C ASN A 93 3.51 -2.10 9.94
N THR A 94 4.01 -0.88 10.09
CA THR A 94 5.41 -0.66 10.51
C THR A 94 5.77 -1.35 11.82
N PRO A 95 4.85 -1.57 12.81
CA PRO A 95 5.14 -2.38 13.98
C PRO A 95 5.42 -3.86 13.66
N PHE A 96 4.78 -4.44 12.63
CA PHE A 96 5.13 -5.77 12.13
C PHE A 96 6.53 -5.78 11.53
N ASN A 97 6.85 -4.80 10.70
CA ASN A 97 8.17 -4.69 10.08
C ASN A 97 9.28 -4.54 11.14
N ALA A 98 9.06 -3.73 12.18
CA ALA A 98 9.98 -3.61 13.32
C ALA A 98 10.15 -4.94 14.06
N ARG A 99 9.06 -5.68 14.30
CA ARG A 99 9.09 -7.01 14.93
C ARG A 99 9.89 -8.00 14.10
N SER A 100 9.74 -7.99 12.77
CA SER A 100 10.49 -8.86 11.86
C SER A 100 12.00 -8.59 11.93
N ILE A 101 12.41 -7.32 11.96
CA ILE A 101 13.82 -6.93 12.14
C ILE A 101 14.36 -7.45 13.48
N MET A 102 13.63 -7.24 14.58
CA MET A 102 14.05 -7.69 15.90
C MET A 102 14.17 -9.22 16.02
N ASN A 103 13.29 -9.94 15.33
CA ASN A 103 13.27 -11.41 15.33
C ASN A 103 14.17 -12.02 14.25
N GLN A 104 14.83 -11.19 13.43
CA GLN A 104 15.63 -11.63 12.27
C GLN A 104 14.82 -12.49 11.28
N THR A 105 13.54 -12.15 11.12
CA THR A 105 12.63 -12.75 10.14
C THR A 105 12.30 -11.78 9.02
N SER A 106 11.63 -12.24 7.98
CA SER A 106 11.17 -11.43 6.87
C SER A 106 9.77 -11.88 6.42
N TYR A 107 9.01 -10.95 5.82
CA TYR A 107 7.74 -11.30 5.20
C TYR A 107 7.89 -12.55 4.29
N PRO A 108 6.99 -13.55 4.34
CA PRO A 108 5.69 -13.52 5.06
C PRO A 108 5.69 -14.13 6.47
N GLU A 109 6.85 -14.42 7.07
CA GLU A 109 6.90 -15.05 8.38
C GLU A 109 6.29 -14.15 9.47
N GLY A 110 5.31 -14.69 10.21
CA GLY A 110 4.59 -13.98 11.27
C GLY A 110 3.53 -12.97 10.80
N TRP A 111 3.32 -12.86 9.47
CA TRP A 111 2.32 -11.95 8.91
C TRP A 111 0.89 -12.34 9.27
N ASP A 112 0.58 -13.62 9.26
CA ASP A 112 -0.70 -14.16 9.70
C ASP A 112 -0.98 -13.85 11.17
N ILE A 113 0.00 -14.03 12.04
CA ILE A 113 -0.11 -13.70 13.47
C ILE A 113 -0.42 -12.21 13.64
N TRP A 114 0.31 -11.34 12.94
CA TRP A 114 0.07 -9.89 12.98
C TRP A 114 -1.35 -9.50 12.57
N ILE A 115 -1.85 -10.06 11.48
CA ILE A 115 -3.22 -9.77 11.02
C ILE A 115 -4.25 -10.21 12.07
N TYR A 116 -4.11 -11.42 12.61
CA TYR A 116 -5.03 -11.93 13.63
C TYR A 116 -4.93 -11.23 14.98
N GLU A 117 -3.86 -10.49 15.26
CA GLU A 117 -3.78 -9.62 16.43
C GLU A 117 -4.71 -8.40 16.33
N GLU A 118 -5.12 -7.99 15.12
CA GLU A 118 -5.98 -6.83 14.85
C GLU A 118 -5.49 -5.54 15.53
N LYS A 119 -4.15 -5.35 15.54
CA LYS A 119 -3.49 -4.25 16.27
C LYS A 119 -2.92 -3.16 15.36
N ALA A 120 -3.02 -3.32 14.04
CA ALA A 120 -2.62 -2.28 13.12
C ALA A 120 -3.37 -0.98 13.43
N THR A 121 -2.64 0.13 13.45
CA THR A 121 -3.20 1.47 13.70
C THR A 121 -3.48 2.18 12.40
N LEU A 122 -4.05 3.37 12.46
CA LEU A 122 -4.40 4.13 11.26
C LEU A 122 -3.19 4.90 10.72
N ILE A 123 -3.08 4.95 9.40
CA ILE A 123 -2.28 5.97 8.72
C ILE A 123 -2.88 7.35 9.05
N PRO A 124 -2.05 8.35 9.42
CA PRO A 124 -2.52 9.67 9.81
C PRO A 124 -3.37 10.36 8.72
N GLY A 125 -4.52 10.92 9.11
CA GLY A 125 -5.43 11.64 8.22
C GLY A 125 -6.53 10.79 7.58
N VAL A 126 -6.35 9.47 7.45
CA VAL A 126 -7.30 8.60 6.74
C VAL A 126 -8.71 8.61 7.34
N LYS A 127 -8.82 8.59 8.66
CA LYS A 127 -10.13 8.51 9.33
C LYS A 127 -11.02 9.72 9.06
N ASP A 128 -10.47 10.90 9.22
CA ASP A 128 -11.22 12.14 9.02
C ASP A 128 -11.66 12.29 7.56
N PHE A 129 -10.77 11.93 6.62
CA PHE A 129 -11.08 11.89 5.20
C PHE A 129 -12.23 10.91 4.90
N LEU A 130 -12.15 9.66 5.35
CA LEU A 130 -13.16 8.64 5.06
C LEU A 130 -14.51 8.97 5.67
N LEU A 131 -14.54 9.49 6.91
CA LEU A 131 -15.78 9.95 7.53
C LEU A 131 -16.38 11.17 6.79
N SER A 132 -15.53 12.05 6.27
CA SER A 132 -15.95 13.18 5.45
C SER A 132 -16.56 12.73 4.12
N ALA A 133 -15.95 11.73 3.45
CA ALA A 133 -16.44 11.12 2.22
C ALA A 133 -17.78 10.40 2.45
N GLN A 134 -17.88 9.60 3.51
CA GLN A 134 -19.11 8.89 3.87
C GLN A 134 -20.29 9.85 4.12
N LYS A 135 -20.07 10.96 4.84
CA LYS A 135 -21.10 12.00 5.07
C LYS A 135 -21.65 12.62 3.78
N ARG A 136 -20.87 12.58 2.70
CA ARG A 136 -21.25 13.07 1.36
C ARG A 136 -21.88 11.99 0.48
N GLY A 137 -22.15 10.80 1.02
CA GLY A 137 -22.75 9.68 0.30
C GLY A 137 -21.77 8.92 -0.61
N VAL A 138 -20.46 9.12 -0.44
CA VAL A 138 -19.45 8.38 -1.19
C VAL A 138 -19.30 6.98 -0.60
N LYS A 139 -19.32 5.94 -1.43
CA LYS A 139 -19.04 4.56 -1.04
C LYS A 139 -17.54 4.35 -0.88
N ILE A 140 -17.14 3.58 0.11
CA ILE A 140 -15.73 3.29 0.42
C ILE A 140 -15.47 1.82 0.14
N PHE A 141 -14.49 1.53 -0.72
CA PHE A 141 -14.03 0.17 -1.02
C PHE A 141 -12.57 0.01 -0.61
N TYR A 142 -12.30 -1.08 0.10
CA TYR A 142 -10.97 -1.51 0.50
C TYR A 142 -10.51 -2.64 -0.42
N VAL A 143 -9.49 -2.40 -1.24
CA VAL A 143 -9.00 -3.37 -2.24
C VAL A 143 -7.59 -3.80 -1.86
N THR A 144 -7.46 -5.00 -1.29
CA THR A 144 -6.21 -5.45 -0.66
C THR A 144 -5.67 -6.74 -1.24
N ASN A 145 -4.35 -6.91 -1.22
CA ASN A 145 -3.70 -8.18 -1.51
C ASN A 145 -3.58 -9.11 -0.29
N ARG A 146 -4.16 -8.75 0.85
CA ARG A 146 -4.44 -9.71 1.90
C ARG A 146 -5.33 -10.83 1.33
N ARG A 147 -5.02 -12.09 1.69
CA ARG A 147 -5.80 -13.24 1.21
C ARG A 147 -7.15 -13.31 1.91
N THR A 148 -8.14 -13.90 1.26
CA THR A 148 -9.52 -14.09 1.78
C THR A 148 -9.54 -14.73 3.17
N VAL A 149 -8.58 -15.60 3.50
CA VAL A 149 -8.47 -16.19 4.84
C VAL A 149 -8.29 -15.15 5.95
N TYR A 150 -7.83 -13.95 5.63
CA TYR A 150 -7.61 -12.85 6.57
C TYR A 150 -8.72 -11.78 6.54
N GLU A 151 -9.76 -12.00 5.76
CA GLU A 151 -10.82 -11.01 5.52
C GLU A 151 -11.49 -10.59 6.81
N GLU A 152 -11.96 -11.57 7.62
CA GLU A 152 -12.66 -11.27 8.87
C GLU A 152 -11.79 -10.50 9.87
N ALA A 153 -10.52 -10.89 10.06
CA ALA A 153 -9.61 -10.16 10.94
C ALA A 153 -9.30 -8.74 10.41
N THR A 154 -9.22 -8.57 9.09
CA THR A 154 -9.02 -7.25 8.46
C THR A 154 -10.25 -6.37 8.67
N LYS A 155 -11.46 -6.89 8.43
CA LYS A 155 -12.74 -6.23 8.69
C LYS A 155 -12.86 -5.79 10.15
N ASN A 156 -12.54 -6.70 11.07
CA ASN A 156 -12.58 -6.41 12.51
C ASN A 156 -11.64 -5.27 12.88
N ASN A 157 -10.40 -5.27 12.37
CA ASN A 157 -9.45 -4.20 12.62
C ASN A 157 -9.97 -2.85 12.09
N ILE A 158 -10.50 -2.81 10.85
CA ILE A 158 -11.07 -1.61 10.23
C ILE A 158 -12.24 -1.08 11.06
N LYS A 159 -13.20 -1.93 11.43
CA LYS A 159 -14.39 -1.55 12.22
C LYS A 159 -14.02 -1.10 13.64
N LYS A 160 -13.08 -1.77 14.29
CA LYS A 160 -12.57 -1.42 15.62
C LYS A 160 -11.93 -0.02 15.67
N LEU A 161 -11.30 0.39 14.58
CA LEU A 161 -10.72 1.73 14.42
C LEU A 161 -11.77 2.81 14.10
N GLY A 162 -13.04 2.41 13.89
CA GLY A 162 -14.17 3.31 13.62
C GLY A 162 -14.13 3.91 12.22
N LEU A 163 -13.62 3.16 11.25
CA LEU A 163 -13.70 3.53 9.83
C LEU A 163 -15.05 3.11 9.23
N PRO A 164 -15.50 3.79 8.16
CA PRO A 164 -16.69 3.38 7.42
C PRO A 164 -16.55 1.95 6.89
N PHE A 165 -17.58 1.15 7.14
CA PHE A 165 -17.70 -0.20 6.60
C PHE A 165 -19.18 -0.50 6.33
N ASP A 166 -19.47 -0.98 5.13
CA ASP A 166 -20.82 -1.37 4.73
C ASP A 166 -20.95 -2.88 4.89
N ASP A 167 -21.86 -3.34 5.76
CA ASP A 167 -22.06 -4.78 5.96
C ASP A 167 -23.07 -5.39 4.97
N ASP A 168 -23.80 -4.56 4.23
CA ASP A 168 -24.79 -5.00 3.23
C ASP A 168 -24.16 -5.12 1.82
N VAL A 169 -22.98 -4.55 1.62
CA VAL A 169 -22.24 -4.56 0.37
C VAL A 169 -20.84 -5.09 0.64
N ASP A 170 -20.37 -5.96 -0.23
CA ASP A 170 -18.98 -6.40 -0.16
C ASP A 170 -18.05 -5.24 -0.55
N VAL A 171 -17.47 -4.63 0.47
CA VAL A 171 -16.56 -3.47 0.34
C VAL A 171 -15.10 -3.80 0.67
N LEU A 172 -14.79 -5.03 1.10
CA LEU A 172 -13.44 -5.48 1.39
C LEU A 172 -13.01 -6.57 0.40
N LEU A 173 -12.48 -6.14 -0.73
CA LEU A 173 -12.14 -7.01 -1.84
C LEU A 173 -10.74 -7.60 -1.67
N THR A 174 -10.68 -8.88 -1.34
CA THR A 174 -9.45 -9.58 -0.98
C THR A 174 -8.84 -10.36 -2.15
N ARG A 175 -7.56 -10.72 -2.05
CA ARG A 175 -6.93 -11.62 -3.02
C ARG A 175 -7.38 -13.06 -2.78
N GLY A 176 -7.84 -13.72 -3.84
CA GLY A 176 -8.33 -15.11 -3.83
C GLY A 176 -9.84 -15.21 -3.84
N GLU A 177 -10.53 -14.16 -3.43
CA GLU A 177 -11.97 -14.03 -3.56
C GLU A 177 -12.36 -13.93 -5.05
N ASN A 178 -13.47 -14.52 -5.45
CA ASN A 178 -13.94 -14.54 -6.84
C ASN A 178 -12.87 -14.94 -7.89
N GLY A 179 -11.81 -15.63 -7.48
CA GLY A 179 -10.67 -15.98 -8.33
C GLY A 179 -9.69 -14.83 -8.59
N TRP A 180 -9.81 -13.71 -7.91
CA TRP A 180 -8.92 -12.56 -8.09
C TRP A 180 -7.47 -12.85 -7.68
N GLY A 181 -6.54 -12.54 -8.57
CA GLY A 181 -5.10 -12.66 -8.35
C GLY A 181 -4.50 -11.49 -7.59
N SER A 182 -3.18 -11.30 -7.76
CA SER A 182 -2.44 -10.18 -7.16
C SER A 182 -2.66 -8.84 -7.89
N SER A 183 -2.96 -8.85 -9.21
CA SER A 183 -3.40 -7.63 -9.90
C SER A 183 -4.70 -7.12 -9.28
N LYS A 184 -4.80 -5.81 -9.12
CA LYS A 184 -6.00 -5.15 -8.60
C LYS A 184 -6.96 -4.70 -9.71
N ALA A 185 -6.61 -4.86 -11.00
CA ALA A 185 -7.41 -4.39 -12.13
C ALA A 185 -8.84 -4.95 -12.12
N SER A 186 -8.99 -6.28 -11.94
CA SER A 186 -10.31 -6.92 -11.90
C SER A 186 -11.17 -6.44 -10.73
N ARG A 187 -10.56 -6.11 -9.58
CA ARG A 187 -11.27 -5.55 -8.42
C ARG A 187 -11.64 -4.08 -8.64
N ARG A 188 -10.76 -3.28 -9.27
CA ARG A 188 -11.11 -1.91 -9.72
C ARG A 188 -12.27 -1.93 -10.72
N SER A 189 -12.23 -2.84 -11.71
CA SER A 189 -13.31 -3.04 -12.67
C SER A 189 -14.62 -3.42 -11.98
N TYR A 190 -14.59 -4.37 -11.04
CA TYR A 190 -15.75 -4.77 -10.25
C TYR A 190 -16.42 -3.58 -9.54
N VAL A 191 -15.64 -2.74 -8.86
CA VAL A 191 -16.17 -1.52 -8.24
C VAL A 191 -16.75 -0.58 -9.29
N SER A 192 -16.04 -0.38 -10.40
CA SER A 192 -16.44 0.56 -11.45
C SER A 192 -17.64 0.09 -12.26
N GLU A 193 -18.05 -1.19 -12.19
CA GLU A 193 -19.29 -1.68 -12.81
C GLU A 193 -20.55 -1.00 -12.25
N ASN A 194 -20.56 -0.71 -10.96
CA ASN A 194 -21.74 -0.17 -10.27
C ASN A 194 -21.53 1.22 -9.69
N HIS A 195 -20.29 1.70 -9.65
CA HIS A 195 -19.94 2.98 -9.04
C HIS A 195 -19.05 3.81 -9.96
N ARG A 196 -19.11 5.13 -9.82
CA ARG A 196 -18.13 6.04 -10.41
C ARG A 196 -17.01 6.25 -9.41
N VAL A 197 -15.85 5.69 -9.68
CA VAL A 197 -14.69 5.80 -8.79
C VAL A 197 -14.07 7.19 -8.93
N ILE A 198 -14.20 8.00 -7.91
CA ILE A 198 -13.75 9.40 -7.94
C ILE A 198 -12.31 9.59 -7.45
N MET A 199 -11.82 8.71 -6.57
CA MET A 199 -10.45 8.76 -6.06
C MET A 199 -9.92 7.36 -5.79
N MET A 200 -8.61 7.18 -5.95
CA MET A 200 -7.89 5.97 -5.56
C MET A 200 -6.70 6.32 -4.67
N PHE A 201 -6.44 5.46 -3.69
CA PHE A 201 -5.34 5.59 -2.71
C PHE A 201 -4.56 4.29 -2.64
N GLY A 202 -3.24 4.40 -2.55
CA GLY A 202 -2.35 3.26 -2.42
C GLY A 202 -0.91 3.70 -2.13
N ASP A 203 -0.09 2.76 -1.70
CA ASP A 203 1.35 2.93 -1.47
C ASP A 203 2.19 2.33 -2.61
N ASN A 204 1.53 1.62 -3.54
CA ASN A 204 2.17 0.97 -4.67
C ASN A 204 1.52 1.37 -6.00
N LEU A 205 2.33 1.50 -7.07
CA LEU A 205 1.79 1.84 -8.40
C LEU A 205 0.74 0.84 -8.90
N ASN A 206 0.85 -0.43 -8.53
CA ASN A 206 -0.14 -1.46 -8.88
C ASN A 206 -1.52 -1.28 -8.23
N ASP A 207 -1.67 -0.34 -7.30
CA ASP A 207 -2.96 0.04 -6.75
C ASP A 207 -3.79 0.85 -7.75
N PHE A 208 -3.11 1.58 -8.63
CA PHE A 208 -3.69 2.53 -9.58
C PHE A 208 -3.81 1.96 -11.00
N PHE A 209 -2.80 1.26 -11.47
CA PHE A 209 -2.76 0.63 -12.79
C PHE A 209 -1.83 -0.59 -12.76
N ASP A 210 -1.99 -1.47 -13.73
CA ASP A 210 -1.12 -2.64 -13.83
C ASP A 210 0.19 -2.27 -14.55
N LEU A 211 1.29 -2.52 -13.89
CA LEU A 211 2.62 -2.43 -14.49
C LEU A 211 2.87 -3.63 -15.40
N PRO A 212 3.68 -3.48 -16.46
CA PRO A 212 4.17 -4.61 -17.24
C PRO A 212 4.84 -5.67 -16.33
N ASP A 213 4.70 -6.94 -16.69
CA ASP A 213 5.40 -8.02 -16.02
C ASP A 213 6.92 -7.74 -15.94
N LYS A 214 7.47 -7.80 -14.74
CA LYS A 214 8.89 -7.53 -14.47
C LYS A 214 9.35 -6.10 -14.80
N ALA A 215 8.44 -5.11 -14.67
CA ALA A 215 8.83 -3.71 -14.79
C ALA A 215 10.01 -3.39 -13.87
N ASP A 216 11.11 -2.93 -14.47
CA ASP A 216 12.27 -2.47 -13.74
C ASP A 216 12.06 -1.07 -13.13
N TYR A 217 13.04 -0.58 -12.39
CA TYR A 217 12.94 0.72 -11.74
C TYR A 217 12.83 1.91 -12.72
N VAL A 218 13.32 1.76 -13.96
CA VAL A 218 13.20 2.81 -14.99
C VAL A 218 11.78 2.88 -15.49
N SER A 219 11.23 1.73 -15.95
CA SER A 219 9.83 1.63 -16.40
C SER A 219 8.83 2.10 -15.35
N ARG A 220 9.08 1.78 -14.07
CA ARG A 220 8.23 2.25 -12.96
C ARG A 220 8.24 3.78 -12.84
N LYS A 221 9.40 4.44 -13.00
CA LYS A 221 9.51 5.90 -12.94
C LYS A 221 8.85 6.57 -14.16
N GLU A 222 9.03 5.99 -15.34
CA GLU A 222 8.41 6.50 -16.58
C GLU A 222 6.89 6.43 -16.51
N SER A 223 6.33 5.35 -15.98
CA SER A 223 4.88 5.19 -15.78
C SER A 223 4.28 6.29 -14.89
N VAL A 224 5.03 6.80 -13.92
CA VAL A 224 4.55 7.93 -13.08
C VAL A 224 4.34 9.19 -13.92
N LEU A 225 5.23 9.47 -14.87
CA LEU A 225 5.13 10.65 -15.73
C LEU A 225 4.03 10.52 -16.78
N GLU A 226 3.74 9.30 -17.24
CA GLU A 226 2.62 9.03 -18.16
C GLU A 226 1.27 9.47 -17.57
N TYR A 227 1.11 9.30 -16.27
CA TYR A 227 -0.12 9.64 -15.54
C TYR A 227 0.01 10.86 -14.64
N GLU A 228 0.89 11.82 -14.96
CA GLU A 228 1.16 12.99 -14.11
C GLU A 228 -0.10 13.77 -13.71
N ASN A 229 -1.08 13.88 -14.60
CA ASN A 229 -2.34 14.58 -14.35
C ASN A 229 -3.28 13.87 -13.37
N MET A 230 -3.03 12.60 -13.06
CA MET A 230 -3.84 11.83 -12.12
C MET A 230 -3.37 12.05 -10.67
N TRP A 231 -2.07 12.24 -10.46
CA TRP A 231 -1.48 12.37 -9.13
C TRP A 231 -1.91 13.66 -8.43
N GLY A 232 -2.36 13.52 -7.18
CA GLY A 232 -2.87 14.63 -6.38
C GLY A 232 -4.22 15.19 -6.81
N ASN A 233 -4.86 14.59 -7.83
CA ASN A 233 -6.22 14.90 -8.28
C ASN A 233 -7.16 13.71 -8.05
N LYS A 234 -6.89 12.62 -8.75
CA LYS A 234 -7.69 11.38 -8.73
C LYS A 234 -6.97 10.25 -8.02
N TRP A 235 -5.64 10.27 -8.05
CA TRP A 235 -4.75 9.28 -7.45
C TRP A 235 -3.89 9.90 -6.35
N PHE A 236 -3.88 9.26 -5.21
CA PHE A 236 -3.20 9.72 -4.01
C PHE A 236 -2.24 8.65 -3.51
N MET A 237 -0.95 8.89 -3.74
CA MET A 237 0.13 8.00 -3.33
C MET A 237 0.48 8.25 -1.87
N LEU A 238 0.60 7.16 -1.09
CA LEU A 238 1.15 7.14 0.25
C LEU A 238 2.60 6.65 0.18
N ALA A 239 3.43 7.14 1.07
CA ALA A 239 4.83 6.70 1.14
C ALA A 239 4.95 5.39 1.91
N ASN A 240 5.74 4.44 1.37
CA ASN A 240 6.09 3.17 2.01
C ASN A 240 7.59 2.89 1.85
#